data_8da494b2b10199a96f0e8da434a9f9ff
#
_entry.id   8da494b2b10199a96f0e8da434a9f9ff
#
_cell.length_a   1.000
_cell.length_b   1.000
_cell.length_c   1.000
_cell.angle_alpha   90.00
_cell.angle_beta   90.00
_cell.angle_gamma   90.00
#
_symmetry.space_group_name_H-M   'P 1'
#
loop_
_entity.id
_entity.type
_entity.pdbx_description
1 polymer ?
#
loop_
_entity_poly.entity_id
_entity_poly.type
_entity_poly.pdbx_seq_one_letter_code
_entity_poly.pdbx_strand_id
1 'polypeptide(L)'
;SECMNCSAPDTGNMEVLERVGTAAQKEQWLKPLLNGEIRSAYAMTELHYASSDAKNIATTAVLEGDEWVINGEKHYISGAGSPRCKIFITMVRTSPDAPPHKQQSMILVPKDTPGVEIVGAQHVFAEDHAPHGHMHIRFNNVRVPASNMLLGEGRGFEISQVRLGPGRIHHCMRSIGAAEKALDLMVKRGVSREAFGKKLAWLGGNVEIISRARIEIEAMRLMVLKAAKAMDVLGNREARIWVHMVKAMVPEKVC
;
A
#
# COMPACT_ATOMS: atom_id res chain seq x y z
N SER A 1 13.04 -5.02 0.81
CA SER A 1 12.17 -4.62 -0.31
C SER A 1 12.63 -3.35 -1.01
N GLU A 2 13.24 -2.38 -0.31
CA GLU A 2 13.74 -1.15 -0.95
C GLU A 2 14.85 -1.40 -1.97
N CYS A 3 15.82 -2.25 -1.64
CA CYS A 3 16.89 -2.60 -2.57
C CYS A 3 16.40 -3.31 -3.84
N MET A 4 15.19 -3.87 -3.80
CA MET A 4 14.56 -4.48 -4.97
C MET A 4 13.55 -3.56 -5.65
N ASN A 5 13.41 -2.33 -5.18
CA ASN A 5 12.41 -1.34 -5.63
C ASN A 5 10.98 -1.90 -5.74
N CYS A 6 10.61 -2.78 -4.83
CA CYS A 6 9.30 -3.45 -4.81
C CYS A 6 8.56 -3.30 -3.48
N SER A 7 8.75 -2.17 -2.78
CA SER A 7 8.01 -1.86 -1.56
C SER A 7 6.74 -1.07 -1.82
N ALA A 8 5.75 -1.27 -0.95
CA ALA A 8 4.61 -0.36 -0.89
C ALA A 8 5.07 0.98 -0.25
N PRO A 9 4.54 2.13 -0.68
CA PRO A 9 3.42 2.30 -1.63
C PRO A 9 3.82 2.26 -3.11
N ASP A 10 5.11 2.35 -3.44
CA ASP A 10 5.62 2.57 -4.79
C ASP A 10 5.15 1.51 -5.79
N THR A 11 5.25 0.22 -5.45
CA THR A 11 4.83 -0.87 -6.35
C THR A 11 3.38 -0.69 -6.83
N GLY A 12 2.46 -0.43 -5.90
CA GLY A 12 1.06 -0.22 -6.26
C GLY A 12 0.83 1.08 -7.04
N ASN A 13 1.62 2.11 -6.78
CA ASN A 13 1.55 3.38 -7.51
C ASN A 13 2.12 3.23 -8.94
N MET A 14 3.19 2.43 -9.12
CA MET A 14 3.71 2.07 -10.44
C MET A 14 2.65 1.34 -11.26
N GLU A 15 1.93 0.37 -10.68
CA GLU A 15 0.85 -0.34 -11.36
C GLU A 15 -0.30 0.59 -11.77
N VAL A 16 -0.67 1.54 -10.91
CA VAL A 16 -1.69 2.55 -11.28
C VAL A 16 -1.21 3.38 -12.46
N LEU A 17 -0.01 3.94 -12.39
CA LEU A 17 0.53 4.78 -13.48
C LEU A 17 0.69 3.99 -14.78
N GLU A 18 1.13 2.72 -14.70
CA GLU A 18 1.26 1.88 -15.89
C GLU A 18 -0.09 1.60 -16.55
N ARG A 19 -1.13 1.29 -15.76
CA ARG A 19 -2.43 0.90 -16.30
C ARG A 19 -3.30 2.07 -16.74
N VAL A 20 -3.24 3.19 -16.04
CA VAL A 20 -4.20 4.30 -16.24
C VAL A 20 -3.54 5.66 -16.52
N GLY A 21 -2.22 5.77 -16.38
CA GLY A 21 -1.49 7.00 -16.69
C GLY A 21 -1.42 7.28 -18.20
N THR A 22 -1.48 8.55 -18.56
CA THR A 22 -1.19 9.01 -19.93
C THR A 22 0.29 8.83 -20.27
N ALA A 23 0.67 8.90 -21.54
CA ALA A 23 2.07 8.82 -21.95
C ALA A 23 2.95 9.89 -21.26
N ALA A 24 2.45 11.11 -21.15
CA ALA A 24 3.14 12.20 -20.45
C ALA A 24 3.31 11.90 -18.94
N GLN A 25 2.27 11.42 -18.27
CA GLN A 25 2.34 11.06 -16.85
C GLN A 25 3.28 9.87 -16.60
N LYS A 26 3.33 8.90 -17.51
CA LYS A 26 4.27 7.77 -17.45
C LYS A 26 5.72 8.23 -17.60
N GLU A 27 6.02 9.08 -18.58
CA GLU A 27 7.37 9.61 -18.77
C GLU A 27 7.81 10.45 -17.56
N GLN A 28 6.92 11.31 -17.06
CA GLN A 28 7.23 12.23 -15.97
C GLN A 28 7.37 11.53 -14.61
N TRP A 29 6.53 10.53 -14.30
CA TRP A 29 6.42 9.96 -12.96
C TRP A 29 6.75 8.47 -12.88
N LEU A 30 6.24 7.66 -13.83
CA LEU A 30 6.46 6.22 -13.77
C LEU A 30 7.92 5.85 -14.04
N LYS A 31 8.51 6.42 -15.06
CA LYS A 31 9.88 6.11 -15.46
C LYS A 31 10.91 6.38 -14.35
N PRO A 32 10.98 7.58 -13.73
CA PRO A 32 11.90 7.81 -12.62
C PRO A 32 11.54 6.99 -11.37
N LEU A 33 10.27 6.63 -11.17
CA LEU A 33 9.83 5.76 -10.09
C LEU A 33 10.33 4.32 -10.28
N LEU A 34 10.24 3.79 -11.51
CA LEU A 34 10.79 2.47 -11.88
C LEU A 34 12.31 2.42 -11.74
N ASN A 35 13.00 3.51 -12.08
CA ASN A 35 14.45 3.63 -11.91
C ASN A 35 14.88 3.80 -10.44
N GLY A 36 13.94 4.01 -9.52
CA GLY A 36 14.24 4.27 -8.10
C GLY A 36 14.82 5.66 -7.81
N GLU A 37 14.74 6.58 -8.77
CA GLU A 37 15.22 7.97 -8.64
C GLU A 37 14.33 8.76 -7.68
N ILE A 38 13.02 8.55 -7.75
CA ILE A 38 12.02 9.13 -6.88
C ILE A 38 11.24 8.07 -6.10
N ARG A 39 10.47 8.52 -5.11
CA ARG A 39 9.45 7.75 -4.40
C ARG A 39 8.10 8.43 -4.53
N SER A 40 7.08 7.70 -4.18
CA SER A 40 5.69 8.14 -4.25
C SER A 40 4.93 7.84 -2.95
N ALA A 41 3.75 8.43 -2.80
CA ALA A 41 2.83 8.04 -1.75
C ALA A 41 1.39 7.93 -2.29
N TYR A 42 0.56 7.16 -1.57
CA TYR A 42 -0.84 6.97 -1.91
C TYR A 42 -1.70 7.62 -0.84
N ALA A 43 -2.25 8.79 -1.16
CA ALA A 43 -2.96 9.64 -0.23
C ALA A 43 -4.48 9.38 -0.30
N MET A 44 -4.93 8.37 0.47
CA MET A 44 -6.34 7.96 0.48
C MET A 44 -7.00 8.24 1.83
N THR A 45 -6.50 7.64 2.91
CA THR A 45 -7.14 7.67 4.23
C THR A 45 -7.10 9.06 4.89
N GLU A 46 -8.11 9.37 5.70
CA GLU A 46 -8.35 10.67 6.32
C GLU A 46 -8.51 10.56 7.83
N LEU A 47 -8.18 11.65 8.56
CA LEU A 47 -8.16 11.66 10.02
C LEU A 47 -9.56 11.55 10.64
N HIS A 48 -10.51 12.33 10.12
CA HIS A 48 -11.81 12.52 10.75
C HIS A 48 -12.93 11.67 10.13
N TYR A 49 -12.61 10.84 9.13
CA TYR A 49 -13.58 10.07 8.37
C TYR A 49 -13.19 8.60 8.29
N ALA A 50 -14.17 7.71 8.32
CA ALA A 50 -13.97 6.27 8.13
C ALA A 50 -13.63 5.96 6.66
N SER A 51 -12.49 6.45 6.21
CA SER A 51 -12.05 6.50 4.81
C SER A 51 -11.46 5.20 4.29
N SER A 52 -11.48 4.12 5.09
CA SER A 52 -11.37 2.75 4.59
C SER A 52 -12.54 2.39 3.66
N ASP A 53 -13.71 2.98 3.88
CA ASP A 53 -14.76 3.07 2.87
C ASP A 53 -14.47 4.29 1.98
N ALA A 54 -14.04 4.04 0.75
CA ALA A 54 -13.68 5.09 -0.21
C ALA A 54 -14.81 6.10 -0.48
N LYS A 55 -16.08 5.74 -0.23
CA LYS A 55 -17.22 6.65 -0.38
C LYS A 55 -17.23 7.76 0.66
N ASN A 56 -16.54 7.58 1.79
CA ASN A 56 -16.45 8.55 2.87
C ASN A 56 -15.31 9.56 2.71
N ILE A 57 -14.59 9.55 1.59
CA ILE A 57 -13.54 10.53 1.32
C ILE A 57 -14.14 11.94 1.31
N ALA A 58 -13.60 12.80 2.18
CA ALA A 58 -14.06 14.18 2.35
C ALA A 58 -13.14 15.23 1.72
N THR A 59 -11.85 14.90 1.48
CA THR A 59 -10.96 15.78 0.72
C THR A 59 -11.58 16.09 -0.64
N THR A 60 -11.78 17.38 -0.94
CA THR A 60 -12.44 17.83 -2.16
C THR A 60 -11.45 18.28 -3.22
N ALA A 61 -11.86 18.22 -4.47
CA ALA A 61 -11.21 18.93 -5.57
C ALA A 61 -12.29 19.57 -6.46
N VAL A 62 -12.11 20.85 -6.74
CA VAL A 62 -13.00 21.64 -7.60
C VAL A 62 -12.21 22.11 -8.79
N LEU A 63 -12.78 21.96 -10.00
CA LEU A 63 -12.15 22.46 -11.22
C LEU A 63 -12.41 23.96 -11.36
N GLU A 64 -11.35 24.75 -11.37
CA GLU A 64 -11.40 26.19 -11.60
C GLU A 64 -10.54 26.51 -12.84
N GLY A 65 -11.19 26.79 -13.95
CA GLY A 65 -10.51 26.95 -15.24
C GLY A 65 -9.88 25.65 -15.70
N ASP A 66 -8.57 25.62 -15.79
CA ASP A 66 -7.75 24.46 -16.18
C ASP A 66 -6.96 23.83 -15.02
N GLU A 67 -7.33 24.17 -13.76
CA GLU A 67 -6.69 23.67 -12.55
C GLU A 67 -7.70 23.01 -11.59
N TRP A 68 -7.29 21.93 -10.95
CA TRP A 68 -7.95 21.38 -9.77
C TRP A 68 -7.49 22.08 -8.51
N VAL A 69 -8.43 22.59 -7.72
CA VAL A 69 -8.18 23.18 -6.39
C VAL A 69 -8.54 22.16 -5.34
N ILE A 70 -7.55 21.67 -4.60
CA ILE A 70 -7.68 20.58 -3.64
C ILE A 70 -7.65 21.12 -2.21
N ASN A 71 -8.63 20.70 -1.39
CA ASN A 71 -8.73 21.03 0.02
C ASN A 71 -9.07 19.80 0.86
N GLY A 72 -8.38 19.62 1.99
CA GLY A 72 -8.63 18.53 2.92
C GLY A 72 -7.37 18.01 3.61
N GLU A 73 -7.49 16.85 4.26
CA GLU A 73 -6.39 16.24 5.02
C GLU A 73 -6.31 14.75 4.73
N LYS A 74 -5.10 14.22 4.71
CA LYS A 74 -4.81 12.79 4.57
C LYS A 74 -3.95 12.30 5.74
N HIS A 75 -4.20 11.08 6.17
CA HIS A 75 -3.67 10.54 7.43
C HIS A 75 -3.10 9.14 7.23
N TYR A 76 -2.01 8.81 7.93
CA TYR A 76 -1.26 7.57 7.77
C TYR A 76 -0.74 7.34 6.34
N ILE A 77 -0.24 8.40 5.71
CA ILE A 77 0.26 8.33 4.33
C ILE A 77 1.69 7.82 4.31
N SER A 78 1.84 6.53 4.05
CA SER A 78 3.13 5.83 4.04
C SER A 78 4.06 6.36 2.94
N GLY A 79 5.31 6.61 3.31
CA GLY A 79 6.34 7.05 2.39
C GLY A 79 6.36 8.55 2.11
N ALA A 80 5.34 9.31 2.52
CA ALA A 80 5.25 10.73 2.22
C ALA A 80 6.35 11.58 2.91
N GLY A 81 6.91 11.09 4.03
CA GLY A 81 8.03 11.74 4.72
C GLY A 81 9.37 11.60 4.02
N SER A 82 9.52 10.66 3.11
CA SER A 82 10.78 10.45 2.39
C SER A 82 11.22 11.72 1.64
N PRO A 83 12.50 12.10 1.73
CA PRO A 83 13.05 13.20 0.92
C PRO A 83 12.96 12.94 -0.58
N ARG A 84 12.95 11.66 -0.97
CA ARG A 84 12.81 11.23 -2.37
C ARG A 84 11.34 11.16 -2.84
N CYS A 85 10.36 11.26 -1.94
CA CYS A 85 8.96 11.29 -2.33
C CYS A 85 8.67 12.57 -3.12
N LYS A 86 8.23 12.45 -4.36
CA LYS A 86 7.97 13.57 -5.28
C LYS A 86 6.54 13.69 -5.73
N ILE A 87 5.76 12.63 -5.59
CA ILE A 87 4.40 12.57 -6.12
C ILE A 87 3.44 11.83 -5.18
N PHE A 88 2.24 12.37 -5.00
CA PHE A 88 1.13 11.72 -4.34
C PHE A 88 0.07 11.31 -5.36
N ILE A 89 -0.42 10.08 -5.30
CA ILE A 89 -1.67 9.68 -5.94
C ILE A 89 -2.76 9.94 -4.91
N THR A 90 -3.53 11.01 -5.10
CA THR A 90 -4.45 11.54 -4.09
C THR A 90 -5.89 11.24 -4.48
N MET A 91 -6.61 10.52 -3.60
CA MET A 91 -8.05 10.32 -3.75
C MET A 91 -8.81 11.53 -3.21
N VAL A 92 -9.65 12.09 -4.05
CA VAL A 92 -10.45 13.28 -3.76
C VAL A 92 -11.90 13.08 -4.18
N ARG A 93 -12.81 13.86 -3.61
CA ARG A 93 -14.21 13.92 -4.04
C ARG A 93 -14.38 15.11 -4.99
N THR A 94 -14.76 14.81 -6.24
CA THR A 94 -15.00 15.84 -7.29
C THR A 94 -16.48 16.02 -7.61
N SER A 95 -17.28 14.95 -7.51
CA SER A 95 -18.65 14.91 -8.01
C SER A 95 -19.63 14.45 -6.92
N PRO A 96 -19.93 15.30 -5.90
CA PRO A 96 -20.72 14.91 -4.73
C PRO A 96 -22.14 14.43 -5.09
N ASP A 97 -22.71 14.89 -6.19
CA ASP A 97 -24.07 14.56 -6.63
C ASP A 97 -24.13 13.29 -7.50
N ALA A 98 -22.98 12.73 -7.85
CA ALA A 98 -22.88 11.50 -8.63
C ALA A 98 -23.21 10.25 -7.76
N PRO A 99 -23.53 9.10 -8.37
CA PRO A 99 -23.67 7.85 -7.63
C PRO A 99 -22.44 7.55 -6.74
N PRO A 100 -22.60 6.90 -5.57
CA PRO A 100 -21.56 6.81 -4.52
C PRO A 100 -20.17 6.35 -5.00
N HIS A 101 -20.12 5.42 -5.96
CA HIS A 101 -18.85 4.93 -6.51
C HIS A 101 -18.26 5.78 -7.65
N LYS A 102 -18.94 6.87 -8.00
CA LYS A 102 -18.51 7.83 -9.03
C LYS A 102 -18.26 9.23 -8.48
N GLN A 103 -18.24 9.38 -7.17
CA GLN A 103 -17.98 10.68 -6.53
C GLN A 103 -16.49 10.97 -6.40
N GLN A 104 -15.65 9.92 -6.42
CA GLN A 104 -14.22 10.04 -6.16
C GLN A 104 -13.42 10.01 -7.46
N SER A 105 -12.36 10.80 -7.46
CA SER A 105 -11.36 10.86 -8.52
C SER A 105 -9.96 10.67 -7.95
N MET A 106 -8.97 10.41 -8.79
CA MET A 106 -7.58 10.40 -8.39
C MET A 106 -6.79 11.43 -9.16
N ILE A 107 -6.06 12.26 -8.41
CA ILE A 107 -5.25 13.34 -8.96
C ILE A 107 -3.80 13.16 -8.53
N LEU A 108 -2.88 13.35 -9.47
CA LEU A 108 -1.45 13.42 -9.22
C LEU A 108 -1.10 14.77 -8.60
N VAL A 109 -0.59 14.77 -7.38
CA VAL A 109 -0.19 15.99 -6.68
C VAL A 109 1.31 15.95 -6.41
N PRO A 110 2.13 16.78 -7.08
CA PRO A 110 3.53 16.90 -6.74
C PRO A 110 3.70 17.34 -5.28
N LYS A 111 4.63 16.71 -4.55
CA LYS A 111 4.82 16.97 -3.11
C LYS A 111 5.13 18.44 -2.81
N ASP A 112 5.90 19.07 -3.69
CA ASP A 112 6.38 20.43 -3.50
C ASP A 112 5.39 21.52 -4.02
N THR A 113 4.15 21.13 -4.34
CA THR A 113 3.11 22.07 -4.79
C THR A 113 2.72 23.01 -3.64
N PRO A 114 2.62 24.34 -3.90
CA PRO A 114 2.18 25.30 -2.88
C PRO A 114 0.85 24.87 -2.23
N GLY A 115 0.78 24.97 -0.90
CA GLY A 115 -0.40 24.55 -0.13
C GLY A 115 -0.37 23.08 0.33
N VAL A 116 0.59 22.28 -0.12
CA VAL A 116 0.86 20.94 0.45
C VAL A 116 1.71 21.09 1.70
N GLU A 117 1.19 20.66 2.84
CA GLU A 117 1.86 20.67 4.13
C GLU A 117 2.02 19.26 4.68
N ILE A 118 3.24 18.85 4.98
CA ILE A 118 3.50 17.65 5.79
C ILE A 118 3.44 18.06 7.26
N VAL A 119 2.32 17.78 7.92
CA VAL A 119 2.05 18.21 9.30
C VAL A 119 2.94 17.47 10.30
N GLY A 120 3.20 16.18 10.05
CA GLY A 120 4.07 15.40 10.91
C GLY A 120 3.91 13.89 10.70
N ALA A 121 4.80 13.14 11.35
CA ALA A 121 4.76 11.68 11.34
C ALA A 121 3.73 11.15 12.33
N GLN A 122 3.09 10.05 11.96
CA GLN A 122 2.18 9.29 12.82
C GLN A 122 2.94 8.17 13.49
N HIS A 123 2.83 8.07 14.80
CA HIS A 123 3.48 7.03 15.58
C HIS A 123 2.61 5.78 15.66
N VAL A 124 3.23 4.62 15.48
CA VAL A 124 2.63 3.31 15.72
C VAL A 124 3.53 2.56 16.70
N PHE A 125 3.01 2.20 17.88
CA PHE A 125 3.80 1.60 18.96
C PHE A 125 5.07 2.41 19.33
N ALA A 126 4.95 3.75 19.36
CA ALA A 126 6.03 4.71 19.58
C ALA A 126 7.09 4.79 18.46
N GLU A 127 6.87 4.13 17.33
CA GLU A 127 7.75 4.17 16.16
C GLU A 127 7.19 5.12 15.11
N ASP A 128 8.04 5.99 14.56
CA ASP A 128 7.69 6.92 13.47
C ASP A 128 8.05 6.40 12.07
N HIS A 129 8.77 5.27 12.01
CA HIS A 129 9.28 4.66 10.78
C HIS A 129 10.10 5.61 9.89
N ALA A 130 10.85 6.54 10.51
CA ALA A 130 11.73 7.46 9.79
C ALA A 130 12.72 6.71 8.88
N PRO A 131 13.13 7.31 7.74
CA PRO A 131 12.74 8.62 7.20
C PRO A 131 11.45 8.62 6.37
N HIS A 132 10.86 7.46 6.09
CA HIS A 132 9.69 7.34 5.20
C HIS A 132 8.43 7.81 5.89
N GLY A 133 8.21 7.32 7.10
CA GLY A 133 7.11 7.64 7.98
C GLY A 133 5.73 7.27 7.43
N HIS A 134 4.74 7.53 8.27
CA HIS A 134 3.33 7.53 7.90
C HIS A 134 2.82 8.93 8.22
N MET A 135 2.68 9.78 7.22
CA MET A 135 2.50 11.21 7.43
C MET A 135 1.04 11.63 7.50
N HIS A 136 0.80 12.66 8.27
CA HIS A 136 -0.38 13.52 8.17
C HIS A 136 -0.06 14.62 7.16
N ILE A 137 -0.91 14.76 6.13
CA ILE A 137 -0.76 15.74 5.05
C ILE A 137 -1.99 16.62 5.02
N ARG A 138 -1.78 17.92 4.91
CA ARG A 138 -2.85 18.89 4.69
C ARG A 138 -2.71 19.50 3.30
N PHE A 139 -3.83 19.63 2.62
CA PHE A 139 -3.98 20.32 1.35
C PHE A 139 -4.79 21.61 1.59
N ASN A 140 -4.18 22.74 1.36
CA ASN A 140 -4.81 24.06 1.54
C ASN A 140 -4.75 24.82 0.22
N ASN A 141 -5.89 24.83 -0.50
CA ASN A 141 -5.99 25.44 -1.83
C ASN A 141 -4.88 25.00 -2.79
N VAL A 142 -4.54 23.71 -2.77
CA VAL A 142 -3.50 23.15 -3.63
C VAL A 142 -3.99 23.14 -5.08
N ARG A 143 -3.27 23.83 -5.96
CA ARG A 143 -3.60 23.95 -7.37
C ARG A 143 -2.71 23.06 -8.21
N VAL A 144 -3.33 22.21 -9.02
CA VAL A 144 -2.63 21.36 -9.99
C VAL A 144 -3.35 21.39 -11.33
N PRO A 145 -2.63 21.24 -12.45
CA PRO A 145 -3.24 21.21 -13.78
C PRO A 145 -4.35 20.17 -13.91
N ALA A 146 -5.38 20.47 -14.68
CA ALA A 146 -6.47 19.51 -14.96
C ALA A 146 -5.95 18.19 -15.56
N SER A 147 -4.82 18.24 -16.28
CA SER A 147 -4.14 17.08 -16.85
C SER A 147 -3.54 16.12 -15.82
N ASN A 148 -3.47 16.49 -14.53
CA ASN A 148 -3.02 15.61 -13.45
C ASN A 148 -4.09 14.60 -13.01
N MET A 149 -5.31 14.70 -13.52
CA MET A 149 -6.37 13.70 -13.31
C MET A 149 -5.97 12.37 -13.94
N LEU A 150 -6.12 11.28 -13.17
CA LEU A 150 -5.92 9.92 -13.67
C LEU A 150 -7.23 9.38 -14.24
N LEU A 151 -7.19 8.84 -15.46
CA LEU A 151 -8.27 8.14 -16.15
C LEU A 151 -9.53 8.98 -16.42
N GLY A 152 -9.81 9.99 -15.61
CA GLY A 152 -10.97 10.85 -15.71
C GLY A 152 -11.75 10.98 -14.40
N GLU A 153 -12.63 11.97 -14.37
CA GLU A 153 -13.45 12.30 -13.20
C GLU A 153 -14.42 11.16 -12.84
N GLY A 154 -14.63 10.95 -11.54
CA GLY A 154 -15.53 9.91 -11.01
C GLY A 154 -14.99 8.48 -11.11
N ARG A 155 -13.73 8.28 -11.49
CA ARG A 155 -13.13 6.96 -11.66
C ARG A 155 -12.14 6.58 -10.55
N GLY A 156 -12.07 7.34 -9.47
CA GLY A 156 -11.14 7.10 -8.37
C GLY A 156 -11.36 5.76 -7.67
N PHE A 157 -12.62 5.35 -7.48
CA PHE A 157 -12.94 4.05 -6.90
C PHE A 157 -12.43 2.88 -7.78
N GLU A 158 -12.65 2.96 -9.08
CA GLU A 158 -12.15 1.98 -10.05
C GLU A 158 -10.62 1.85 -9.99
N ILE A 159 -9.91 2.98 -10.00
CA ILE A 159 -8.46 3.02 -9.89
C ILE A 159 -7.98 2.38 -8.58
N SER A 160 -8.68 2.64 -7.46
CA SER A 160 -8.35 2.03 -6.17
C SER A 160 -8.43 0.50 -6.20
N GLN A 161 -9.41 -0.08 -6.90
CA GLN A 161 -9.54 -1.52 -7.04
C GLN A 161 -8.40 -2.14 -7.88
N VAL A 162 -7.94 -1.43 -8.91
CA VAL A 162 -6.77 -1.84 -9.71
C VAL A 162 -5.53 -1.96 -8.83
N ARG A 163 -5.32 -1.03 -7.92
CA ARG A 163 -4.16 -1.01 -7.00
C ARG A 163 -4.27 -2.02 -5.86
N LEU A 164 -5.45 -2.13 -5.24
CA LEU A 164 -5.62 -2.90 -4.01
C LEU A 164 -5.69 -4.42 -4.23
N GLY A 165 -6.06 -4.87 -5.42
CA GLY A 165 -6.09 -6.30 -5.78
C GLY A 165 -4.71 -6.94 -5.67
N PRO A 166 -3.74 -6.57 -6.51
CA PRO A 166 -2.36 -7.07 -6.47
C PRO A 166 -1.66 -6.79 -5.14
N GLY A 167 -1.93 -5.64 -4.52
CA GLY A 167 -1.37 -5.27 -3.23
C GLY A 167 -1.68 -6.27 -2.11
N ARG A 168 -2.81 -6.95 -2.15
CA ARG A 168 -3.16 -8.00 -1.18
C ARG A 168 -2.25 -9.21 -1.29
N ILE A 169 -1.93 -9.67 -2.50
CA ILE A 169 -0.98 -10.76 -2.75
C ILE A 169 0.42 -10.34 -2.29
N HIS A 170 0.84 -9.13 -2.62
CA HIS A 170 2.14 -8.59 -2.23
C HIS A 170 2.32 -8.57 -0.71
N HIS A 171 1.30 -8.17 0.05
CA HIS A 171 1.33 -8.22 1.51
C HIS A 171 1.47 -9.64 2.04
N CYS A 172 0.71 -10.60 1.49
CA CYS A 172 0.81 -12.00 1.89
C CYS A 172 2.20 -12.60 1.61
N MET A 173 2.76 -12.32 0.45
CA MET A 173 4.10 -12.77 0.06
C MET A 173 5.17 -12.24 1.03
N ARG A 174 5.13 -10.95 1.39
CA ARG A 174 6.07 -10.36 2.35
C ARG A 174 5.92 -10.95 3.75
N SER A 175 4.69 -11.21 4.18
CA SER A 175 4.41 -11.82 5.49
C SER A 175 4.98 -13.25 5.57
N ILE A 176 4.89 -14.02 4.50
CA ILE A 176 5.52 -15.35 4.43
C ILE A 176 7.05 -15.24 4.56
N GLY A 177 7.67 -14.26 3.90
CA GLY A 177 9.11 -14.01 4.05
C GLY A 177 9.51 -13.66 5.49
N ALA A 178 8.69 -12.89 6.19
CA ALA A 178 8.89 -12.59 7.62
C ALA A 178 8.72 -13.85 8.49
N ALA A 179 7.72 -14.68 8.21
CA ALA A 179 7.52 -15.96 8.91
C ALA A 179 8.69 -16.94 8.71
N GLU A 180 9.23 -17.04 7.50
CA GLU A 180 10.46 -17.82 7.22
C GLU A 180 11.62 -17.35 8.08
N LYS A 181 11.85 -16.06 8.14
CA LYS A 181 12.90 -15.48 8.97
C LYS A 181 12.70 -15.75 10.45
N ALA A 182 11.45 -15.61 10.92
CA ALA A 182 11.11 -15.91 12.31
C ALA A 182 11.36 -17.37 12.65
N LEU A 183 10.95 -18.31 11.78
CA LEU A 183 11.18 -19.73 11.98
C LEU A 183 12.68 -20.08 11.99
N ASP A 184 13.48 -19.51 11.09
CA ASP A 184 14.93 -19.69 11.07
C ASP A 184 15.58 -19.25 12.40
N LEU A 185 15.18 -18.06 12.90
CA LEU A 185 15.66 -17.56 14.19
C LEU A 185 15.19 -18.45 15.36
N MET A 186 13.97 -18.93 15.32
CA MET A 186 13.40 -19.84 16.33
C MET A 186 14.16 -21.15 16.39
N VAL A 187 14.47 -21.76 15.24
CA VAL A 187 15.27 -22.99 15.15
C VAL A 187 16.68 -22.74 15.67
N LYS A 188 17.36 -21.69 15.20
CA LYS A 188 18.71 -21.33 15.65
C LYS A 188 18.76 -21.11 17.17
N ARG A 189 17.78 -20.41 17.71
CA ARG A 189 17.68 -20.20 19.16
C ARG A 189 17.40 -21.52 19.90
N GLY A 190 16.49 -22.32 19.37
CA GLY A 190 16.10 -23.61 19.94
C GLY A 190 17.26 -24.58 20.11
N VAL A 191 18.19 -24.64 19.14
CA VAL A 191 19.34 -25.56 19.18
C VAL A 191 20.59 -24.96 19.85
N SER A 192 20.66 -23.63 20.03
CA SER A 192 21.82 -22.98 20.65
C SER A 192 21.65 -22.76 22.16
N ARG A 193 20.46 -22.43 22.63
CA ARG A 193 20.19 -22.10 24.05
C ARG A 193 19.90 -23.37 24.87
N GLU A 194 20.49 -23.44 26.04
CA GLU A 194 20.17 -24.46 27.04
C GLU A 194 19.45 -23.89 28.25
N ALA A 195 18.51 -24.67 28.78
CA ALA A 195 17.84 -24.43 30.04
C ALA A 195 17.41 -25.79 30.62
N PHE A 196 17.42 -25.94 31.92
CA PHE A 196 17.07 -27.18 32.61
C PHE A 196 17.84 -28.43 32.09
N GLY A 197 19.10 -28.24 31.70
CA GLY A 197 19.97 -29.29 31.22
C GLY A 197 19.70 -29.82 29.79
N LYS A 198 18.85 -29.09 29.00
CA LYS A 198 18.50 -29.48 27.62
C LYS A 198 18.48 -28.26 26.70
N LYS A 199 18.64 -28.50 25.38
CA LYS A 199 18.39 -27.47 24.37
C LYS A 199 16.92 -27.08 24.39
N LEU A 200 16.62 -25.78 24.18
CA LEU A 200 15.26 -25.28 24.18
C LEU A 200 14.34 -26.02 23.18
N ALA A 201 14.88 -26.41 22.04
CA ALA A 201 14.12 -27.18 21.04
C ALA A 201 13.49 -28.46 21.62
N TRP A 202 14.13 -29.09 22.63
CA TRP A 202 13.67 -30.34 23.24
C TRP A 202 12.87 -30.16 24.54
N LEU A 203 12.51 -28.91 24.86
CA LEU A 203 11.71 -28.60 26.04
C LEU A 203 10.23 -28.41 25.64
N GLY A 204 9.34 -29.12 26.33
CA GLY A 204 7.89 -29.06 26.09
C GLY A 204 7.52 -29.35 24.66
N GLY A 205 6.55 -28.59 24.12
CA GLY A 205 6.03 -28.72 22.76
C GLY A 205 6.81 -27.95 21.68
N ASN A 206 8.04 -27.47 21.93
CA ASN A 206 8.76 -26.60 21.00
C ASN A 206 9.00 -27.26 19.62
N VAL A 207 9.33 -28.56 19.59
CA VAL A 207 9.48 -29.29 18.31
C VAL A 207 8.17 -29.34 17.53
N GLU A 208 7.05 -29.53 18.21
CA GLU A 208 5.73 -29.54 17.57
C GLU A 208 5.38 -28.18 16.99
N ILE A 209 5.63 -27.10 17.76
CA ILE A 209 5.40 -25.72 17.30
C ILE A 209 6.23 -25.41 16.04
N ILE A 210 7.52 -25.76 16.05
CA ILE A 210 8.42 -25.57 14.89
C ILE A 210 7.92 -26.36 13.67
N SER A 211 7.53 -27.61 13.87
CA SER A 211 7.05 -28.48 12.79
C SER A 211 5.75 -27.96 12.20
N ARG A 212 4.81 -27.54 13.04
CA ARG A 212 3.54 -26.95 12.63
C ARG A 212 3.75 -25.64 11.86
N ALA A 213 4.61 -24.74 12.36
CA ALA A 213 4.97 -23.51 11.68
C ALA A 213 5.54 -23.77 10.27
N ARG A 214 6.42 -24.77 10.10
CA ARG A 214 6.94 -25.15 8.78
C ARG A 214 5.82 -25.58 7.83
N ILE A 215 4.92 -26.45 8.29
CA ILE A 215 3.78 -26.93 7.49
C ILE A 215 2.90 -25.77 7.05
N GLU A 216 2.56 -24.85 7.97
CA GLU A 216 1.70 -23.70 7.69
C GLU A 216 2.35 -22.72 6.72
N ILE A 217 3.66 -22.45 6.85
CA ILE A 217 4.40 -21.59 5.93
C ILE A 217 4.38 -22.16 4.49
N GLU A 218 4.58 -23.47 4.31
CA GLU A 218 4.52 -24.08 2.99
C GLU A 218 3.09 -24.05 2.41
N ALA A 219 2.08 -24.32 3.21
CA ALA A 219 0.68 -24.23 2.77
C ALA A 219 0.32 -22.81 2.34
N MET A 220 0.69 -21.80 3.12
CA MET A 220 0.49 -20.39 2.77
C MET A 220 1.21 -20.01 1.48
N ARG A 221 2.46 -20.45 1.30
CA ARG A 221 3.26 -20.20 0.09
C ARG A 221 2.56 -20.72 -1.16
N LEU A 222 2.10 -21.99 -1.12
CA LEU A 222 1.39 -22.62 -2.24
C LEU A 222 0.11 -21.88 -2.58
N MET A 223 -0.65 -21.44 -1.56
CA MET A 223 -1.87 -20.67 -1.78
C MET A 223 -1.59 -19.29 -2.39
N VAL A 224 -0.55 -18.60 -1.95
CA VAL A 224 -0.16 -17.30 -2.52
C VAL A 224 0.30 -17.45 -3.96
N LEU A 225 1.10 -18.46 -4.28
CA LEU A 225 1.51 -18.77 -5.66
C LEU A 225 0.30 -19.10 -6.54
N LYS A 226 -0.68 -19.86 -6.03
CA LYS A 226 -1.93 -20.14 -6.71
C LYS A 226 -2.74 -18.87 -6.99
N ALA A 227 -2.83 -17.97 -6.00
CA ALA A 227 -3.54 -16.70 -6.15
C ALA A 227 -2.84 -15.79 -7.18
N ALA A 228 -1.51 -15.71 -7.16
CA ALA A 228 -0.73 -14.98 -8.14
C ALA A 228 -0.94 -15.53 -9.55
N LYS A 229 -0.82 -16.85 -9.73
CA LYS A 229 -1.07 -17.52 -11.02
C LYS A 229 -2.50 -17.31 -11.53
N ALA A 230 -3.48 -17.37 -10.61
CA ALA A 230 -4.87 -17.11 -11.00
C ALA A 230 -5.04 -15.67 -11.48
N MET A 231 -4.37 -14.70 -10.86
CA MET A 231 -4.42 -13.29 -11.29
C MET A 231 -3.78 -13.10 -12.66
N ASP A 232 -2.64 -13.74 -12.92
CA ASP A 232 -1.96 -13.66 -14.22
C ASP A 232 -2.80 -14.24 -15.36
N VAL A 233 -3.49 -15.35 -15.10
CA VAL A 233 -4.22 -16.09 -16.15
C VAL A 233 -5.66 -15.60 -16.33
N LEU A 234 -6.36 -15.32 -15.23
CA LEU A 234 -7.80 -15.00 -15.23
C LEU A 234 -8.08 -13.50 -15.09
N GLY A 235 -7.08 -12.71 -14.71
CA GLY A 235 -7.23 -11.30 -14.41
C GLY A 235 -7.78 -11.04 -12.99
N ASN A 236 -7.74 -9.77 -12.61
CA ASN A 236 -8.00 -9.32 -11.23
C ASN A 236 -9.43 -9.66 -10.76
N ARG A 237 -10.42 -9.55 -11.64
CA ARG A 237 -11.83 -9.77 -11.30
C ARG A 237 -12.12 -11.23 -10.97
N GLU A 238 -11.69 -12.14 -11.83
CA GLU A 238 -11.98 -13.58 -11.68
C GLU A 238 -11.10 -14.23 -10.61
N ALA A 239 -9.87 -13.73 -10.42
CA ALA A 239 -8.97 -14.21 -9.38
C ALA A 239 -9.34 -13.73 -7.96
N ARG A 240 -10.31 -12.84 -7.80
CA ARG A 240 -10.65 -12.20 -6.51
C ARG A 240 -10.87 -13.17 -5.36
N ILE A 241 -11.47 -14.33 -5.62
CA ILE A 241 -11.74 -15.32 -4.58
C ILE A 241 -10.44 -15.86 -3.97
N TRP A 242 -9.45 -16.15 -4.81
CA TRP A 242 -8.13 -16.59 -4.36
C TRP A 242 -7.41 -15.50 -3.56
N VAL A 243 -7.52 -14.25 -4.00
CA VAL A 243 -6.97 -13.08 -3.31
C VAL A 243 -7.60 -12.92 -1.92
N HIS A 244 -8.91 -13.11 -1.80
CA HIS A 244 -9.60 -13.04 -0.51
C HIS A 244 -9.18 -14.16 0.42
N MET A 245 -9.09 -15.41 -0.09
CA MET A 245 -8.68 -16.57 0.70
C MET A 245 -7.27 -16.38 1.29
N VAL A 246 -6.28 -16.01 0.47
CA VAL A 246 -4.91 -15.80 0.97
C VAL A 246 -4.82 -14.62 1.92
N LYS A 247 -5.59 -13.55 1.67
CA LYS A 247 -5.59 -12.38 2.55
C LYS A 247 -6.27 -12.62 3.89
N ALA A 248 -7.22 -13.55 3.96
CA ALA A 248 -7.80 -14.01 5.22
C ALA A 248 -6.81 -14.90 5.99
N MET A 249 -6.24 -15.89 5.33
CA MET A 249 -5.43 -16.94 5.97
C MET A 249 -4.03 -16.45 6.39
N VAL A 250 -3.30 -15.77 5.50
CA VAL A 250 -1.87 -15.50 5.72
C VAL A 250 -1.61 -14.57 6.92
N PRO A 251 -2.31 -13.42 7.06
CA PRO A 251 -2.08 -12.56 8.23
C PRO A 251 -2.39 -13.25 9.55
N GLU A 252 -3.48 -14.03 9.61
CA GLU A 252 -3.88 -14.77 10.81
C GLU A 252 -2.81 -15.77 11.26
N LYS A 253 -2.20 -16.48 10.29
CA LYS A 253 -1.22 -17.52 10.60
C LYS A 253 0.17 -16.98 10.89
N VAL A 254 0.52 -15.81 10.38
CA VAL A 254 1.85 -15.19 10.58
C VAL A 254 1.92 -14.41 11.90
N CYS A 255 0.80 -13.85 12.38
CA CYS A 255 0.71 -13.16 13.68
C CYS A 255 0.40 -14.11 14.82
#